data_9e0f124bd1dc33cb872f18a9873b5e5b
#
_entry.id   9e0f124bd1dc33cb872f18a9873b5e5b
#
_cell.length_a   1.000
_cell.length_b   1.000
_cell.length_c   1.000
_cell.angle_alpha   90.00
_cell.angle_beta   90.00
_cell.angle_gamma   90.00
#
_symmetry.space_group_name_H-M   'P 1'
#
loop_
_entity.id
_entity.type
_entity.pdbx_description
1 polymer ?
#
loop_
_entity_poly.entity_id
_entity_poly.type
_entity_poly.pdbx_seq_one_letter_code
_entity_poly.pdbx_strand_id
1 'polypeptide(L)'
;MERAEFEQAIDEILDSLPDWAVARIENLRVVVEEWPDDEQDPDGDGLLGLYEGISLPDRGLDYVDVMPDTIWIFRQPHLELGLEPEALHEEVRRTVLHELAHYFGLDDEYLDEIGWA
;
A
#
# COMPACT_ATOMS: atom_id res chain seq x y z
N MET A 1 17.66 -1.43 4.67
CA MET A 1 16.73 -0.69 5.57
C MET A 1 16.21 -1.66 6.63
N GLU A 2 16.48 -1.38 7.88
CA GLU A 2 15.96 -2.18 8.97
C GLU A 2 14.46 -2.09 9.05
N ARG A 3 13.82 -3.07 9.72
CA ARG A 3 12.35 -3.09 9.81
C ARG A 3 11.78 -1.83 10.46
N ALA A 4 12.38 -1.34 11.53
CA ALA A 4 11.93 -0.12 12.19
C ALA A 4 11.99 1.10 11.26
N GLU A 5 13.06 1.21 10.47
CA GLU A 5 13.20 2.28 9.48
C GLU A 5 12.18 2.15 8.36
N PHE A 6 11.90 0.93 7.93
CA PHE A 6 10.92 0.63 6.89
C PHE A 6 9.52 1.02 7.35
N GLU A 7 9.15 0.63 8.56
CA GLU A 7 7.85 0.99 9.16
C GLU A 7 7.73 2.50 9.35
N GLN A 8 8.81 3.16 9.78
CA GLN A 8 8.83 4.61 9.91
C GLN A 8 8.65 5.32 8.56
N ALA A 9 9.30 4.82 7.52
CA ALA A 9 9.15 5.38 6.17
C ALA A 9 7.68 5.31 5.71
N ILE A 10 7.00 4.20 5.98
CA ILE A 10 5.59 4.04 5.66
C ILE A 10 4.73 5.02 6.47
N ASP A 11 4.98 5.15 7.76
CA ASP A 11 4.26 6.10 8.61
C ASP A 11 4.41 7.54 8.11
N GLU A 12 5.59 7.93 7.70
CA GLU A 12 5.85 9.26 7.14
C GLU A 12 5.10 9.48 5.82
N ILE A 13 5.03 8.45 4.98
CA ILE A 13 4.28 8.49 3.73
C ILE A 13 2.79 8.71 4.02
N LEU A 14 2.24 7.95 4.97
CA LEU A 14 0.83 8.06 5.35
C LEU A 14 0.53 9.43 5.97
N ASP A 15 1.44 9.97 6.78
CA ASP A 15 1.31 11.29 7.40
C ASP A 15 1.37 12.43 6.37
N SER A 16 1.97 12.18 5.21
CA SER A 16 2.12 13.19 4.14
C SER A 16 0.98 13.17 3.13
N LEU A 17 -0.02 12.30 3.31
CA LEU A 17 -1.15 12.22 2.39
C LEU A 17 -1.94 13.53 2.36
N PRO A 18 -2.51 13.90 1.20
CA PRO A 18 -3.36 15.08 1.13
C PRO A 18 -4.63 14.92 1.97
N ASP A 19 -5.20 16.03 2.39
CA ASP A 19 -6.37 16.06 3.29
C ASP A 19 -7.56 15.25 2.73
N TRP A 20 -7.78 15.29 1.41
CA TRP A 20 -8.88 14.56 0.81
C TRP A 20 -8.72 13.04 0.96
N ALA A 21 -7.47 12.54 0.93
CA ALA A 21 -7.19 11.12 1.09
C ALA A 21 -7.40 10.72 2.55
N VAL A 22 -6.85 11.47 3.49
CA VAL A 22 -7.02 11.22 4.92
C VAL A 22 -8.50 11.20 5.31
N ALA A 23 -9.27 12.15 4.79
CA ALA A 23 -10.70 12.28 5.10
C ALA A 23 -11.53 11.11 4.59
N ARG A 24 -11.05 10.37 3.59
CA ARG A 24 -11.77 9.24 2.99
C ARG A 24 -11.34 7.88 3.49
N ILE A 25 -10.29 7.81 4.31
CA ILE A 25 -9.84 6.53 4.86
C ILE A 25 -10.80 6.07 5.95
N GLU A 26 -11.44 4.93 5.72
CA GLU A 26 -12.35 4.28 6.66
C GLU A 26 -12.08 2.79 6.66
N ASN A 27 -11.92 2.20 7.84
CA ASN A 27 -11.78 0.75 8.01
C ASN A 27 -10.63 0.17 7.18
N LEU A 28 -9.43 0.75 7.32
CA LEU A 28 -8.23 0.34 6.60
C LEU A 28 -7.07 0.19 7.59
N ARG A 29 -6.27 -0.86 7.38
CA ARG A 29 -5.00 -1.04 8.09
C ARG A 29 -3.88 -1.27 7.10
N VAL A 30 -2.67 -0.82 7.46
CA VAL A 30 -1.45 -1.05 6.68
C VAL A 30 -0.52 -1.91 7.52
N VAL A 31 -0.09 -3.02 6.97
CA VAL A 31 0.71 -4.03 7.67
C VAL A 31 2.01 -4.28 6.92
N VAL A 32 3.12 -4.31 7.65
CA VAL A 32 4.43 -4.68 7.10
C VAL A 32 4.68 -6.15 7.42
N GLU A 33 5.00 -6.92 6.38
CA GLU A 33 5.45 -8.30 6.50
C GLU A 33 6.80 -8.45 5.81
N GLU A 34 7.59 -9.46 6.20
CA GLU A 34 8.88 -9.70 5.57
C GLU A 34 8.70 -10.23 4.15
N TRP A 35 7.86 -11.26 3.99
CA TRP A 35 7.60 -11.90 2.70
C TRP A 35 6.11 -12.12 2.49
N PRO A 36 5.62 -12.06 1.25
CA PRO A 36 4.28 -12.55 0.96
C PRO A 36 4.21 -14.06 1.16
N ASP A 37 3.04 -14.56 1.54
CA ASP A 37 2.83 -16.00 1.65
C ASP A 37 2.52 -16.62 0.27
N ASP A 38 2.34 -17.94 0.23
CA ASP A 38 2.11 -18.66 -1.03
C ASP A 38 0.77 -18.31 -1.70
N GLU A 39 -0.21 -17.86 -0.92
CA GLU A 39 -1.49 -17.41 -1.46
C GLU A 39 -1.38 -16.01 -2.06
N GLN A 40 -0.58 -15.14 -1.43
CA GLN A 40 -0.39 -13.76 -1.86
C GLN A 40 0.48 -13.67 -3.11
N ASP A 41 1.52 -14.48 -3.17
CA ASP A 41 2.49 -14.50 -4.29
C ASP A 41 2.82 -15.93 -4.68
N PRO A 42 1.87 -16.66 -5.30
CA PRO A 42 2.02 -18.10 -5.56
C PRO A 42 3.19 -18.45 -6.47
N ASP A 43 3.60 -17.55 -7.36
CA ASP A 43 4.70 -17.80 -8.30
C ASP A 43 6.04 -17.28 -7.79
N GLY A 44 6.08 -16.62 -6.64
CA GLY A 44 7.31 -16.06 -6.09
C GLY A 44 7.91 -14.94 -6.93
N ASP A 45 7.05 -14.09 -7.52
CA ASP A 45 7.47 -13.04 -8.45
C ASP A 45 8.06 -11.80 -7.79
N GLY A 46 8.14 -11.79 -6.45
CA GLY A 46 8.67 -10.64 -5.73
C GLY A 46 7.66 -9.52 -5.53
N LEU A 47 6.43 -9.90 -5.19
CA LEU A 47 5.34 -8.95 -4.94
C LEU A 47 5.75 -7.93 -3.87
N LEU A 48 5.65 -6.65 -4.18
CA LEU A 48 6.05 -5.56 -3.28
C LEU A 48 4.95 -5.16 -2.31
N GLY A 49 3.69 -5.24 -2.72
CA GLY A 49 2.55 -4.88 -1.91
C GLY A 49 1.28 -5.52 -2.42
N LEU A 50 0.24 -5.50 -1.60
CA LEU A 50 -1.05 -6.12 -1.94
C LEU A 50 -2.16 -5.42 -1.16
N TYR A 51 -3.25 -5.11 -1.85
CA TYR A 51 -4.48 -4.63 -1.22
C TYR A 51 -5.50 -5.76 -1.18
N GLU A 52 -6.09 -5.98 -0.01
CA GLU A 52 -7.18 -6.93 0.18
C GLU A 52 -8.35 -6.24 0.88
N GLY A 53 -9.54 -6.31 0.27
CA GLY A 53 -10.73 -5.71 0.85
C GLY A 53 -11.76 -5.33 -0.19
N ILE A 54 -12.66 -4.43 0.21
CA ILE A 54 -13.70 -3.89 -0.67
C ILE A 54 -13.40 -2.41 -0.88
N SER A 55 -13.00 -2.03 -2.09
CA SER A 55 -12.63 -0.65 -2.40
C SER A 55 -13.82 0.30 -2.15
N LEU A 56 -13.53 1.56 -1.81
CA LEU A 56 -14.55 2.52 -1.40
C LEU A 56 -15.74 2.63 -2.36
N PRO A 57 -15.55 2.73 -3.68
CA PRO A 57 -16.68 2.82 -4.60
C PRO A 57 -17.59 1.58 -4.62
N ASP A 58 -17.05 0.42 -4.21
CA ASP A 58 -17.74 -0.86 -4.26
C ASP A 58 -18.45 -1.21 -2.95
N ARG A 59 -18.32 -0.38 -1.91
CA ARG A 59 -18.97 -0.58 -0.63
C ARG A 59 -20.45 -0.23 -0.72
N GLY A 60 -21.32 -1.21 -0.43
CA GLY A 60 -22.76 -1.05 -0.49
C GLY A 60 -23.39 -0.73 0.86
N LEU A 61 -24.74 -0.73 0.90
CA LEU A 61 -25.49 -0.43 2.11
C LEU A 61 -25.35 -1.52 3.19
N ASP A 62 -24.99 -2.72 2.80
CA ASP A 62 -24.76 -3.85 3.70
C ASP A 62 -23.30 -3.96 4.17
N TYR A 63 -22.51 -2.90 3.94
CA TYR A 63 -21.14 -2.81 4.45
C TYR A 63 -21.17 -2.39 5.93
N VAL A 64 -21.43 -3.38 6.79
CA VAL A 64 -21.46 -3.22 8.26
C VAL A 64 -20.72 -4.37 8.92
N ASP A 65 -20.03 -4.08 10.03
CA ASP A 65 -19.29 -5.07 10.82
C ASP A 65 -18.27 -5.89 10.01
N VAL A 66 -17.73 -5.28 8.94
CA VAL A 66 -16.75 -5.91 8.07
C VAL A 66 -15.35 -5.72 8.63
N MET A 67 -14.50 -6.76 8.51
CA MET A 67 -13.10 -6.66 8.89
C MET A 67 -12.41 -5.54 8.10
N PRO A 68 -11.43 -4.85 8.71
CA PRO A 68 -10.70 -3.80 8.00
C PRO A 68 -10.08 -4.31 6.70
N ASP A 69 -10.10 -3.47 5.66
CA ASP A 69 -9.28 -3.70 4.47
C ASP A 69 -7.82 -3.68 4.90
N THR A 70 -6.99 -4.41 4.20
CA THR A 70 -5.57 -4.51 4.54
C THR A 70 -4.71 -4.18 3.33
N ILE A 71 -3.76 -3.29 3.54
CA ILE A 71 -2.66 -3.08 2.61
C ILE A 71 -1.44 -3.75 3.22
N TRP A 72 -0.90 -4.73 2.50
CA TRP A 72 0.32 -5.43 2.88
C TRP A 72 1.50 -4.79 2.15
N ILE A 73 2.57 -4.50 2.87
CA ILE A 73 3.82 -4.00 2.28
C ILE A 73 4.92 -4.99 2.66
N PHE A 74 5.58 -5.56 1.66
CA PHE A 74 6.55 -6.63 1.86
C PHE A 74 7.96 -6.08 1.85
N ARG A 75 8.62 -6.17 2.99
CA ARG A 75 9.95 -5.56 3.20
C ARG A 75 11.05 -6.23 2.37
N GLN A 76 11.16 -7.56 2.44
CA GLN A 76 12.26 -8.28 1.79
C GLN A 76 12.26 -8.14 0.26
N PRO A 77 11.11 -8.24 -0.42
CA PRO A 77 11.09 -7.97 -1.86
C PRO A 77 11.59 -6.58 -2.23
N HIS A 78 11.31 -5.56 -1.41
CA HIS A 78 11.87 -4.22 -1.63
C HIS A 78 13.39 -4.22 -1.51
N LEU A 79 13.94 -4.90 -0.49
CA LEU A 79 15.37 -4.97 -0.29
C LEU A 79 16.08 -5.71 -1.43
N GLU A 80 15.43 -6.71 -2.00
CA GLU A 80 15.99 -7.48 -3.12
C GLU A 80 16.11 -6.69 -4.43
N LEU A 81 15.47 -5.53 -4.52
CA LEU A 81 15.62 -4.65 -5.68
C LEU A 81 17.05 -4.07 -5.80
N GLY A 82 17.82 -4.10 -4.72
CA GLY A 82 19.20 -3.63 -4.73
C GLY A 82 19.34 -2.14 -4.95
N LEU A 83 18.35 -1.34 -4.54
CA LEU A 83 18.33 0.10 -4.76
C LEU A 83 19.15 0.84 -3.69
N GLU A 84 19.71 1.99 -4.07
CA GLU A 84 20.28 2.93 -3.13
C GLU A 84 19.20 3.47 -2.17
N PRO A 85 19.58 3.94 -0.96
CA PRO A 85 18.59 4.32 0.05
C PRO A 85 17.51 5.29 -0.43
N GLU A 86 17.87 6.33 -1.18
CA GLU A 86 16.89 7.30 -1.68
C GLU A 86 15.93 6.67 -2.69
N ALA A 87 16.44 5.85 -3.60
CA ALA A 87 15.63 5.14 -4.57
C ALA A 87 14.72 4.11 -3.90
N LEU A 88 15.21 3.46 -2.84
CA LEU A 88 14.42 2.52 -2.06
C LEU A 88 13.26 3.21 -1.36
N HIS A 89 13.49 4.36 -0.73
CA HIS A 89 12.42 5.16 -0.12
C HIS A 89 11.35 5.54 -1.14
N GLU A 90 11.76 5.95 -2.34
CA GLU A 90 10.82 6.31 -3.41
C GLU A 90 10.02 5.09 -3.87
N GLU A 91 10.64 3.91 -3.94
CA GLU A 91 9.93 2.69 -4.33
C GLU A 91 8.93 2.26 -3.28
N VAL A 92 9.27 2.37 -2.00
CA VAL A 92 8.33 2.10 -0.89
C VAL A 92 7.13 3.07 -0.98
N ARG A 93 7.40 4.35 -1.21
CA ARG A 93 6.35 5.35 -1.40
C ARG A 93 5.43 4.95 -2.56
N ARG A 94 6.00 4.59 -3.68
CA ARG A 94 5.25 4.18 -4.87
C ARG A 94 4.37 2.97 -4.58
N THR A 95 4.89 1.98 -3.86
CA THR A 95 4.12 0.79 -3.47
C THR A 95 2.93 1.17 -2.59
N VAL A 96 3.15 1.97 -1.54
CA VAL A 96 2.09 2.40 -0.63
C VAL A 96 0.99 3.14 -1.39
N LEU A 97 1.37 4.12 -2.21
CA LEU A 97 0.40 4.93 -2.96
C LEU A 97 -0.36 4.11 -4.00
N HIS A 98 0.31 3.14 -4.63
CA HIS A 98 -0.33 2.25 -5.59
C HIS A 98 -1.42 1.41 -4.92
N GLU A 99 -1.14 0.83 -3.75
CA GLU A 99 -2.14 0.04 -3.03
C GLU A 99 -3.26 0.91 -2.45
N LEU A 100 -2.95 2.11 -1.99
CA LEU A 100 -3.97 3.08 -1.59
C LEU A 100 -4.88 3.44 -2.77
N ALA A 101 -4.33 3.53 -3.97
CA ALA A 101 -5.12 3.77 -5.17
C ALA A 101 -6.17 2.69 -5.39
N HIS A 102 -5.81 1.43 -5.17
CA HIS A 102 -6.78 0.32 -5.21
C HIS A 102 -7.88 0.51 -4.16
N TYR A 103 -7.50 0.90 -2.95
CA TYR A 103 -8.46 1.16 -1.88
C TYR A 103 -9.44 2.27 -2.24
N PHE A 104 -8.96 3.36 -2.85
CA PHE A 104 -9.80 4.47 -3.29
C PHE A 104 -10.56 4.18 -4.59
N GLY A 105 -10.21 3.12 -5.29
CA GLY A 105 -10.81 2.78 -6.59
C GLY A 105 -10.38 3.70 -7.71
N LEU A 106 -9.15 4.22 -7.65
CA LEU A 106 -8.61 5.12 -8.67
C LEU A 106 -7.99 4.33 -9.83
N ASP A 107 -8.15 4.83 -11.06
CA ASP A 107 -7.53 4.23 -12.23
C ASP A 107 -6.12 4.79 -12.47
N ASP A 108 -5.35 4.11 -13.33
CA ASP A 108 -3.96 4.48 -13.60
C ASP A 108 -3.82 5.87 -14.22
N GLU A 109 -4.78 6.27 -15.04
CA GLU A 109 -4.79 7.58 -15.67
C GLU A 109 -4.89 8.70 -14.64
N TYR A 110 -5.76 8.53 -13.67
CA TYR A 110 -5.93 9.48 -12.57
C TYR A 110 -4.70 9.51 -11.67
N LEU A 111 -4.03 8.37 -11.48
CA LEU A 111 -2.80 8.30 -10.68
C LEU A 111 -1.68 9.16 -11.26
N ASP A 112 -1.55 9.19 -12.59
CA ASP A 112 -0.59 10.07 -13.25
C ASP A 112 -0.91 11.53 -12.99
N GLU A 113 -2.19 11.90 -13.04
CA GLU A 113 -2.63 13.28 -12.82
C GLU A 113 -2.32 13.79 -11.42
N ILE A 114 -2.46 12.93 -10.39
CA ILE A 114 -2.23 13.32 -9.00
C ILE A 114 -0.80 13.04 -8.51
N GLY A 115 0.05 12.49 -9.37
CA GLY A 115 1.43 12.20 -9.02
C GLY A 115 1.66 10.95 -8.18
N TRP A 116 0.73 9.99 -8.25
CA TRP A 116 0.80 8.73 -7.50
C TRP A 116 1.24 7.54 -8.35
N ALA A 117 1.53 7.76 -9.61
CA ALA A 117 1.97 6.70 -10.51
C ALA A 117 3.45 6.35 -10.32
#